data_9814243dffc62281f161b70aef6c04d4
#
_entry.id   9814243dffc62281f161b70aef6c04d4
#
_cell.length_a   1.000
_cell.length_b   1.000
_cell.length_c   1.000
_cell.angle_alpha   90.00
_cell.angle_beta   90.00
_cell.angle_gamma   90.00
#
_symmetry.space_group_name_H-M   'P 1'
#
loop_
_entity.id
_entity.type
_entity.pdbx_description
1 polymer ?
#
loop_
_entity_poly.entity_id
_entity_poly.type
_entity_poly.pdbx_seq_one_letter_code
_entity_poly.pdbx_strand_id
1 'polypeptide(L)'
;MKTTHAVWERENLGVDAYEIALDASDTPDLLRQEERRIVAAGAEYIVVKTPVDCPALLFSMQSLGYTYVETVFHVMIRRDEYHMPASIARFDRGLSVVERTEAADRERIYGLIRRGVFKSDRVSIDPFFGREKGGNRYANWLRGMLERGGS
;
A
#
# COMPACT_ATOMS: atom_id res chain seq x y z
N MET A 1 -10.78 9.27 14.07
CA MET A 1 -10.85 8.96 12.63
C MET A 1 -10.14 10.03 11.82
N LYS A 2 -9.37 9.62 10.79
CA LYS A 2 -8.68 10.52 9.86
C LYS A 2 -8.93 10.06 8.42
N THR A 3 -9.44 10.94 7.58
CA THR A 3 -9.68 10.68 6.15
C THR A 3 -8.62 11.38 5.31
N THR A 4 -8.09 10.68 4.32
CA THR A 4 -7.09 11.19 3.39
C THR A 4 -7.54 10.88 1.97
N HIS A 5 -7.59 11.89 1.10
CA HIS A 5 -7.78 11.68 -0.33
C HIS A 5 -6.45 11.21 -0.94
N ALA A 6 -6.41 9.97 -1.40
CA ALA A 6 -5.21 9.34 -1.92
C ALA A 6 -5.01 9.68 -3.41
N VAL A 7 -4.77 10.96 -3.70
CA VAL A 7 -4.63 11.49 -5.06
C VAL A 7 -3.60 10.76 -5.92
N TRP A 8 -2.56 10.19 -5.30
CA TRP A 8 -1.53 9.40 -5.96
C TRP A 8 -2.06 8.09 -6.56
N GLU A 9 -3.19 7.56 -6.06
CA GLU A 9 -3.78 6.35 -6.60
C GLU A 9 -4.50 6.60 -7.93
N ARG A 10 -4.89 7.82 -8.21
CA ARG A 10 -5.42 8.19 -9.53
C ARG A 10 -4.35 8.04 -10.61
N GLU A 11 -3.10 8.45 -10.34
CA GLU A 11 -1.99 8.27 -11.26
C GLU A 11 -1.57 6.79 -11.38
N ASN A 12 -1.60 6.06 -10.25
CA ASN A 12 -1.09 4.69 -10.18
C ASN A 12 -2.11 3.63 -10.58
N LEU A 13 -3.39 3.80 -10.23
CA LEU A 13 -4.46 2.81 -10.41
C LEU A 13 -5.59 3.29 -11.32
N GLY A 14 -5.65 4.59 -11.59
CA GLY A 14 -6.74 5.20 -12.38
C GLY A 14 -8.06 5.31 -11.63
N VAL A 15 -8.04 5.29 -10.29
CA VAL A 15 -9.24 5.37 -9.44
C VAL A 15 -9.14 6.52 -8.46
N ASP A 16 -10.29 7.11 -8.12
CA ASP A 16 -10.39 8.12 -7.07
C ASP A 16 -10.52 7.43 -5.71
N ALA A 17 -9.41 7.35 -4.98
CA ALA A 17 -9.27 6.56 -3.78
C ALA A 17 -9.20 7.40 -2.51
N TYR A 18 -9.81 6.89 -1.43
CA TYR A 18 -9.74 7.47 -0.10
C TYR A 18 -9.22 6.47 0.91
N GLU A 19 -8.42 6.93 1.86
CA GLU A 19 -8.01 6.16 3.02
C GLU A 19 -8.66 6.73 4.28
N ILE A 20 -9.34 5.88 5.06
CA ILE A 20 -9.93 6.20 6.36
C ILE A 20 -9.14 5.43 7.42
N ALA A 21 -8.43 6.13 8.29
CA ALA A 21 -7.79 5.54 9.45
C ALA A 21 -8.67 5.72 10.69
N LEU A 22 -9.13 4.61 11.25
CA LEU A 22 -9.90 4.56 12.49
C LEU A 22 -8.95 4.49 13.69
N ASP A 23 -9.42 5.01 14.80
CA ASP A 23 -8.83 4.79 16.13
C ASP A 23 -9.81 4.02 17.03
N ALA A 24 -9.36 3.64 18.22
CA ALA A 24 -10.14 2.80 19.13
C ALA A 24 -11.44 3.44 19.64
N SER A 25 -11.58 4.75 19.53
CA SER A 25 -12.76 5.51 19.97
C SER A 25 -13.81 5.70 18.87
N ASP A 26 -13.47 5.35 17.64
CA ASP A 26 -14.38 5.48 16.49
C ASP A 26 -15.48 4.42 16.51
N THR A 27 -16.60 4.75 15.89
CA THR A 27 -17.76 3.86 15.81
C THR A 27 -18.10 3.53 14.36
N PRO A 28 -18.78 2.38 14.12
CA PRO A 28 -19.27 2.03 12.79
C PRO A 28 -20.19 3.08 12.17
N ASP A 29 -20.95 3.80 12.99
CA ASP A 29 -21.87 4.84 12.49
C ASP A 29 -21.12 6.07 12.00
N LEU A 30 -20.05 6.48 12.69
CA LEU A 30 -19.17 7.55 12.21
C LEU A 30 -18.51 7.16 10.89
N LEU A 31 -18.04 5.93 10.75
CA LEU A 31 -17.50 5.44 9.49
C LEU A 31 -18.53 5.52 8.37
N ARG A 32 -19.77 5.03 8.58
CA ARG A 32 -20.84 5.09 7.57
C ARG A 32 -21.18 6.52 7.17
N GLN A 33 -21.13 7.45 8.11
CA GLN A 33 -21.35 8.86 7.79
C GLN A 33 -20.24 9.41 6.90
N GLU A 34 -19.00 9.10 7.21
CA GLU A 34 -17.85 9.53 6.43
C GLU A 34 -17.83 8.88 5.04
N GLU A 35 -18.15 7.59 4.94
CA GLU A 35 -18.30 6.90 3.65
C GLU A 35 -19.30 7.62 2.74
N ARG A 36 -20.50 7.93 3.27
CA ARG A 36 -21.50 8.65 2.47
C ARG A 36 -20.98 9.99 1.97
N ARG A 37 -20.22 10.70 2.80
CA ARG A 37 -19.62 11.98 2.46
C ARG A 37 -18.61 11.84 1.31
N ILE A 38 -17.69 10.87 1.40
CA ILE A 38 -16.65 10.70 0.36
C ILE A 38 -17.19 10.05 -0.92
N VAL A 39 -18.16 9.16 -0.82
CA VAL A 39 -18.87 8.61 -1.99
C VAL A 39 -19.61 9.72 -2.74
N ALA A 40 -20.28 10.63 -2.02
CA ALA A 40 -20.92 11.82 -2.63
C ALA A 40 -19.89 12.76 -3.28
N ALA A 41 -18.64 12.74 -2.83
CA ALA A 41 -17.51 13.48 -3.43
C ALA A 41 -16.84 12.74 -4.61
N GLY A 42 -17.33 11.54 -4.99
CA GLY A 42 -16.86 10.79 -6.15
C GLY A 42 -15.85 9.69 -5.84
N ALA A 43 -15.73 9.25 -4.58
CA ALA A 43 -14.85 8.11 -4.24
C ALA A 43 -15.26 6.85 -4.99
N GLU A 44 -14.29 6.23 -5.67
CA GLU A 44 -14.44 4.96 -6.40
C GLU A 44 -13.87 3.78 -5.60
N TYR A 45 -12.92 4.06 -4.70
CA TYR A 45 -12.28 3.05 -3.87
C TYR A 45 -11.98 3.59 -2.47
N ILE A 46 -12.31 2.81 -1.45
CA ILE A 46 -12.13 3.20 -0.05
C ILE A 46 -11.31 2.13 0.68
N VAL A 47 -10.22 2.56 1.30
CA VAL A 47 -9.41 1.73 2.20
C VAL A 47 -9.69 2.15 3.64
N VAL A 48 -10.10 1.21 4.48
CA VAL A 48 -10.26 1.45 5.92
C VAL A 48 -9.13 0.77 6.67
N LYS A 49 -8.40 1.54 7.47
CA LYS A 49 -7.35 1.05 8.36
C LYS A 49 -7.90 1.01 9.77
N THR A 50 -7.92 -0.16 10.38
CA THR A 50 -8.48 -0.41 11.72
C THR A 50 -7.37 -0.92 12.64
N PRO A 51 -7.29 -0.43 13.90
CA PRO A 51 -6.37 -0.98 14.89
C PRO A 51 -6.63 -2.47 15.11
N VAL A 52 -5.58 -3.29 15.14
CA VAL A 52 -5.68 -4.75 15.29
C VAL A 52 -6.14 -5.20 16.68
N ASP A 53 -5.95 -4.35 17.67
CA ASP A 53 -6.36 -4.55 19.08
C ASP A 53 -7.81 -4.13 19.36
N CYS A 54 -8.58 -3.77 18.32
CA CYS A 54 -9.99 -3.39 18.42
C CYS A 54 -10.89 -4.43 17.69
N PRO A 55 -11.10 -5.65 18.24
CA PRO A 55 -11.85 -6.71 17.56
C PRO A 55 -13.27 -6.30 17.17
N ALA A 56 -13.94 -5.49 17.99
CA ALA A 56 -15.29 -5.00 17.73
C ALA A 56 -15.37 -4.18 16.43
N LEU A 57 -14.37 -3.33 16.16
CA LEU A 57 -14.27 -2.60 14.90
C LEU A 57 -13.99 -3.55 13.73
N LEU A 58 -13.06 -4.51 13.89
CA LEU A 58 -12.73 -5.48 12.86
C LEU A 58 -13.95 -6.30 12.43
N PHE A 59 -14.74 -6.81 13.37
CA PHE A 59 -15.98 -7.53 13.06
C PHE A 59 -17.04 -6.64 12.41
N SER A 60 -17.10 -5.37 12.84
CA SER A 60 -18.01 -4.40 12.21
C SER A 60 -17.69 -4.16 10.75
N MET A 61 -16.40 -4.17 10.36
CA MET A 61 -15.99 -4.00 8.94
C MET A 61 -16.59 -5.07 8.04
N GLN A 62 -16.58 -6.33 8.47
CA GLN A 62 -17.20 -7.42 7.71
C GLN A 62 -18.72 -7.19 7.55
N SER A 63 -19.40 -6.76 8.61
CA SER A 63 -20.84 -6.46 8.58
C SER A 63 -21.18 -5.27 7.67
N LEU A 64 -20.23 -4.37 7.46
CA LEU A 64 -20.33 -3.23 6.56
C LEU A 64 -19.99 -3.55 5.11
N GLY A 65 -19.58 -4.81 4.81
CA GLY A 65 -19.23 -5.27 3.48
C GLY A 65 -17.78 -5.03 3.08
N TYR A 66 -16.90 -4.62 4.02
CA TYR A 66 -15.48 -4.53 3.75
C TYR A 66 -14.83 -5.91 3.65
N THR A 67 -13.97 -6.07 2.67
CA THR A 67 -13.10 -7.24 2.53
C THR A 67 -11.78 -7.00 3.22
N TYR A 68 -11.39 -7.91 4.12
CA TYR A 68 -10.05 -7.89 4.70
C TYR A 68 -9.00 -8.22 3.63
N VAL A 69 -7.97 -7.40 3.54
CA VAL A 69 -6.92 -7.53 2.52
C VAL A 69 -5.55 -7.80 3.14
N GLU A 70 -5.14 -6.99 4.12
CA GLU A 70 -3.81 -7.12 4.73
C GLU A 70 -3.76 -6.62 6.18
N THR A 71 -2.76 -7.08 6.93
CA THR A 71 -2.33 -6.45 8.18
C THR A 71 -0.97 -5.79 7.99
N VAL A 72 -0.87 -4.52 8.37
CA VAL A 72 0.38 -3.76 8.30
C VAL A 72 1.00 -3.70 9.70
N PHE A 73 2.25 -4.18 9.82
CA PHE A 73 3.04 -4.06 11.04
C PHE A 73 4.08 -2.94 10.87
N HIS A 74 4.04 -1.96 11.75
CA HIS A 74 5.10 -0.96 11.85
C HIS A 74 6.16 -1.46 12.82
N VAL A 75 7.31 -1.84 12.28
CA VAL A 75 8.45 -2.32 13.07
C VAL A 75 9.53 -1.24 13.10
N MET A 76 10.12 -1.04 14.27
CA MET A 76 11.23 -0.10 14.47
C MET A 76 12.32 -0.78 15.27
N ILE A 77 13.57 -0.50 14.91
CA ILE A 77 14.75 -0.86 15.68
C ILE A 77 15.67 0.35 15.78
N ARG A 78 16.25 0.56 16.92
CA ARG A 78 17.26 1.61 17.08
C ARG A 78 18.52 1.20 16.33
N ARG A 79 19.17 2.13 15.68
CA ARG A 79 20.35 1.87 14.86
C ARG A 79 21.50 1.25 15.66
N ASP A 80 21.67 1.69 16.91
CA ASP A 80 22.69 1.19 17.86
C ASP A 80 22.38 -0.21 18.41
N GLU A 81 21.14 -0.67 18.31
CA GLU A 81 20.68 -1.99 18.73
C GLU A 81 20.64 -3.00 17.57
N TYR A 82 20.79 -2.51 16.32
CA TYR A 82 20.73 -3.38 15.15
C TYR A 82 22.01 -4.22 14.99
N HIS A 83 21.82 -5.51 15.07
CA HIS A 83 22.85 -6.48 14.74
C HIS A 83 22.34 -7.36 13.60
N MET A 84 23.07 -7.38 12.48
CA MET A 84 22.69 -8.23 11.34
C MET A 84 22.75 -9.71 11.74
N PRO A 85 21.65 -10.47 11.66
CA PRO A 85 21.67 -11.90 11.95
C PRO A 85 22.64 -12.64 11.01
N ALA A 86 23.35 -13.66 11.51
CA ALA A 86 24.32 -14.41 10.72
C ALA A 86 23.71 -15.06 9.45
N SER A 87 22.44 -15.46 9.52
CA SER A 87 21.68 -15.97 8.37
C SER A 87 21.54 -14.92 7.26
N ILE A 88 21.25 -13.67 7.60
CA ILE A 88 21.12 -12.55 6.66
C ILE A 88 22.49 -12.15 6.13
N ALA A 89 23.51 -12.05 6.98
CA ALA A 89 24.88 -11.73 6.58
C ALA A 89 25.47 -12.72 5.55
N ARG A 90 25.00 -13.98 5.56
CA ARG A 90 25.38 -14.97 4.55
C ARG A 90 24.83 -14.63 3.16
N PHE A 91 23.58 -14.17 3.08
CA PHE A 91 22.97 -13.73 1.82
C PHE A 91 23.56 -12.40 1.35
N ASP A 92 23.76 -11.46 2.27
CA ASP A 92 24.30 -10.13 1.97
C ASP A 92 25.64 -10.19 1.26
N ARG A 93 26.54 -11.12 1.64
CA ARG A 93 27.82 -11.32 0.98
C ARG A 93 27.74 -11.71 -0.50
N GLY A 94 26.60 -12.24 -0.93
CA GLY A 94 26.34 -12.63 -2.33
C GLY A 94 25.64 -11.54 -3.15
N LEU A 95 25.29 -10.41 -2.52
CA LEU A 95 24.58 -9.31 -3.19
C LEU A 95 25.55 -8.22 -3.65
N SER A 96 25.27 -7.66 -4.82
CA SER A 96 25.91 -6.45 -5.30
C SER A 96 24.87 -5.38 -5.57
N VAL A 97 25.08 -4.18 -5.08
CA VAL A 97 24.24 -3.02 -5.39
C VAL A 97 24.85 -2.30 -6.58
N VAL A 98 24.07 -2.15 -7.64
CA VAL A 98 24.50 -1.50 -8.87
C VAL A 98 23.55 -0.36 -9.18
N GLU A 99 24.09 0.84 -9.38
CA GLU A 99 23.32 1.98 -9.84
C GLU A 99 23.00 1.82 -11.34
N ARG A 100 21.73 2.08 -11.72
CA ARG A 100 21.24 1.97 -13.09
C ARG A 100 20.54 3.27 -13.49
N THR A 101 21.22 4.06 -14.31
CA THR A 101 20.74 5.38 -14.77
C THR A 101 20.22 5.38 -16.20
N GLU A 102 20.59 4.37 -16.99
CA GLU A 102 20.20 4.28 -18.40
C GLU A 102 18.68 4.02 -18.56
N ALA A 103 18.08 4.66 -19.56
CA ALA A 103 16.66 4.52 -19.84
C ALA A 103 16.26 3.07 -20.14
N ALA A 104 17.09 2.31 -20.85
CA ALA A 104 16.87 0.92 -21.17
C ALA A 104 16.83 0.03 -19.91
N ASP A 105 17.71 0.28 -18.94
CA ASP A 105 17.72 -0.43 -17.66
C ASP A 105 16.47 -0.12 -16.84
N ARG A 106 16.03 1.14 -16.83
CA ARG A 106 14.78 1.56 -16.15
C ARG A 106 13.57 0.83 -16.73
N GLU A 107 13.42 0.81 -18.06
CA GLU A 107 12.31 0.08 -18.71
C GLU A 107 12.36 -1.42 -18.43
N ARG A 108 13.55 -2.01 -18.35
CA ARG A 108 13.72 -3.41 -17.93
C ARG A 108 13.24 -3.64 -16.49
N ILE A 109 13.58 -2.74 -15.57
CA ILE A 109 13.13 -2.79 -14.17
C ILE A 109 11.61 -2.65 -14.10
N TYR A 110 11.01 -1.70 -14.80
CA TYR A 110 9.54 -1.54 -14.86
C TYR A 110 8.87 -2.81 -15.41
N GLY A 111 9.46 -3.42 -16.43
CA GLY A 111 8.98 -4.69 -16.97
C GLY A 111 9.04 -5.84 -15.98
N LEU A 112 10.08 -5.93 -15.15
CA LEU A 112 10.19 -6.91 -14.06
C LEU A 112 9.11 -6.69 -13.00
N ILE A 113 8.89 -5.45 -12.60
CA ILE A 113 7.87 -5.07 -11.61
C ILE A 113 6.47 -5.44 -12.13
N ARG A 114 6.12 -5.08 -13.37
CA ARG A 114 4.82 -5.40 -13.98
C ARG A 114 4.56 -6.91 -14.05
N ARG A 115 5.58 -7.73 -14.28
CA ARG A 115 5.47 -9.19 -14.29
C ARG A 115 5.26 -9.83 -12.92
N GLY A 116 5.18 -9.03 -11.86
CA GLY A 116 4.73 -9.47 -10.55
C GLY A 116 5.86 -9.84 -9.59
N VAL A 117 6.84 -8.98 -9.42
CA VAL A 117 7.75 -9.01 -8.27
C VAL A 117 6.94 -8.82 -6.97
N PHE A 118 5.93 -7.94 -7.00
CA PHE A 118 4.99 -7.74 -5.90
C PHE A 118 3.72 -8.56 -6.14
N LYS A 119 3.46 -9.58 -5.31
CA LYS A 119 2.34 -10.52 -5.50
C LYS A 119 1.41 -10.60 -4.29
N SER A 120 1.85 -10.07 -3.15
CA SER A 120 1.18 -10.20 -1.85
C SER A 120 0.79 -8.86 -1.21
N ASP A 121 0.91 -7.77 -1.95
CA ASP A 121 0.44 -6.46 -1.50
C ASP A 121 -1.08 -6.32 -1.66
N ARG A 122 -1.66 -5.36 -0.93
CA ARG A 122 -3.11 -5.15 -0.91
C ARG A 122 -3.76 -5.00 -2.29
N VAL A 123 -3.09 -4.35 -3.23
CA VAL A 123 -3.66 -4.12 -4.58
C VAL A 123 -3.64 -5.39 -5.41
N SER A 124 -2.56 -6.18 -5.31
CA SER A 124 -2.41 -7.43 -6.06
C SER A 124 -3.35 -8.54 -5.60
N ILE A 125 -3.74 -8.54 -4.31
CA ILE A 125 -4.63 -9.54 -3.73
C ILE A 125 -6.09 -9.08 -3.64
N ASP A 126 -6.35 -7.78 -3.80
CA ASP A 126 -7.69 -7.23 -3.80
C ASP A 126 -8.45 -7.67 -5.07
N PRO A 127 -9.63 -8.32 -4.94
CA PRO A 127 -10.43 -8.75 -6.09
C PRO A 127 -10.83 -7.61 -7.03
N PHE A 128 -10.93 -6.39 -6.51
CA PHE A 128 -11.29 -5.20 -7.29
C PHE A 128 -10.22 -4.83 -8.32
N PHE A 129 -8.96 -4.98 -7.97
CA PHE A 129 -7.84 -4.60 -8.86
C PHE A 129 -7.24 -5.78 -9.61
N GLY A 130 -6.89 -6.84 -8.88
CA GLY A 130 -6.16 -7.99 -9.41
C GLY A 130 -4.67 -7.73 -9.64
N ARG A 131 -3.95 -8.80 -10.00
CA ARG A 131 -2.48 -8.82 -10.08
C ARG A 131 -1.89 -7.87 -11.12
N GLU A 132 -2.55 -7.68 -12.23
CA GLU A 132 -2.05 -6.82 -13.31
C GLU A 132 -2.00 -5.35 -12.87
N LYS A 133 -3.08 -4.87 -12.27
CA LYS A 133 -3.13 -3.50 -11.75
C LYS A 133 -2.12 -3.27 -10.63
N GLY A 134 -1.90 -4.27 -9.75
CA GLY A 134 -0.88 -4.21 -8.72
C GLY A 134 0.53 -3.99 -9.29
N GLY A 135 0.93 -4.79 -10.28
CA GLY A 135 2.21 -4.63 -10.97
C GLY A 135 2.36 -3.27 -11.67
N ASN A 136 1.32 -2.81 -12.36
CA ASN A 136 1.32 -1.50 -13.01
C ASN A 136 1.43 -0.35 -12.02
N ARG A 137 0.74 -0.44 -10.86
CA ARG A 137 0.82 0.55 -9.79
C ARG A 137 2.26 0.81 -9.33
N TYR A 138 3.00 -0.24 -9.02
CA TYR A 138 4.39 -0.10 -8.56
C TYR A 138 5.33 0.41 -9.65
N ALA A 139 5.14 0.00 -10.90
CA ALA A 139 5.92 0.51 -12.01
C ALA A 139 5.65 2.01 -12.25
N ASN A 140 4.40 2.46 -12.17
CA ASN A 140 4.01 3.86 -12.31
C ASN A 140 4.56 4.69 -11.14
N TRP A 141 4.43 4.18 -9.91
CA TRP A 141 4.96 4.84 -8.72
C TRP A 141 6.46 5.06 -8.80
N LEU A 142 7.24 4.03 -9.19
CA LEU A 142 8.69 4.14 -9.37
C LEU A 142 9.04 5.14 -10.47
N ARG A 143 8.32 5.10 -11.61
CA ARG A 143 8.51 6.06 -12.70
C ARG A 143 8.30 7.49 -12.21
N GLY A 144 7.18 7.76 -11.56
CA GLY A 144 6.85 9.08 -11.03
C GLY A 144 7.86 9.59 -9.99
N MET A 145 8.42 8.69 -9.17
CA MET A 145 9.51 9.06 -8.24
C MET A 145 10.77 9.52 -8.99
N LEU A 146 11.18 8.77 -10.00
CA LEU A 146 12.38 9.08 -10.79
C LEU A 146 12.22 10.36 -11.62
N GLU A 147 11.03 10.61 -12.17
CA GLU A 147 10.71 11.83 -12.93
C GLU A 147 10.69 13.08 -12.06
N ARG A 148 10.25 12.96 -10.80
CA ARG A 148 10.24 14.07 -9.83
C ARG A 148 11.58 14.32 -9.15
N GLY A 149 12.63 13.60 -9.53
CA GLY A 149 13.99 13.84 -9.05
C GLY A 149 14.35 13.13 -7.75
N GLY A 150 13.73 11.99 -7.45
CA GLY A 150 14.10 11.01 -6.42
C GLY A 150 14.74 11.62 -5.16
N SER A 151 13.96 12.26 -4.30
CA SER A 151 14.41 12.75 -2.98
C SER A 151 13.91 11.82 -1.88
#